data_4124174812de6828dd2b2d2566c289f8
#
_entry.id   4124174812de6828dd2b2d2566c289f8
#
_cell.length_a   1.000
_cell.length_b   1.000
_cell.length_c   1.000
_cell.angle_alpha   90.00
_cell.angle_beta   90.00
_cell.angle_gamma   90.00
#
_symmetry.space_group_name_H-M   'P 1'
#
loop_
_entity.id
_entity.type
_entity.pdbx_description
1 polymer ?
#
loop_
_entity_poly.entity_id
_entity_poly.type
_entity_poly.pdbx_seq_one_letter_code
_entity_poly.pdbx_strand_id
1 'polypeptide(L)'
;MFLEHFSLNAHPFTEKPPMEWLLRDEHIEQAMARLKFFEQQGTIALIIGQTGLGKSSLLRLFIHELPPNRYTPLYLHLTPLHANAFLRLIVTKLGEKPKIGKDRLLLQILDRIHQNDKCSLLIIDEAHLLDPKTLTDLRLLISSIDEKISLKIVLCGQHDLTQILKRSSHADLAYRITLQFMMRALSKEKTSAYIDHRIRMAGATEKVFQQEAKDLIHDYTDGVLRQINNVATACLINAAARGLTQITESLVNETMAEFSLP
;
A
#
# COMPACT_ATOMS: atom_id res chain seq x y z
N MET A 1 30.12 -8.20 -0.98
CA MET A 1 28.68 -8.21 -1.14
C MET A 1 28.27 -6.99 -1.97
N PHE A 2 27.16 -6.97 -2.76
CA PHE A 2 26.86 -5.87 -3.70
C PHE A 2 26.77 -4.49 -3.03
N LEU A 3 26.41 -4.40 -1.75
CA LEU A 3 26.41 -3.13 -1.01
C LEU A 3 27.81 -2.49 -0.94
N GLU A 4 28.81 -3.26 -0.57
CA GLU A 4 30.22 -2.78 -0.51
C GLU A 4 30.72 -2.45 -1.91
N HIS A 5 30.40 -3.29 -2.90
CA HIS A 5 30.83 -3.12 -4.29
C HIS A 5 30.35 -1.78 -4.89
N PHE A 6 29.09 -1.39 -4.60
CA PHE A 6 28.51 -0.13 -5.08
C PHE A 6 28.55 1.01 -4.03
N SER A 7 29.29 0.82 -2.93
CA SER A 7 29.39 1.80 -1.84
C SER A 7 28.05 2.24 -1.28
N LEU A 8 27.10 1.26 -1.15
CA LEU A 8 25.75 1.50 -0.63
C LEU A 8 25.70 1.29 0.88
N ASN A 9 25.05 2.21 1.58
CA ASN A 9 24.87 2.15 3.04
C ASN A 9 23.73 1.20 3.45
N ALA A 10 22.77 0.94 2.53
CA ALA A 10 21.62 0.07 2.77
C ALA A 10 21.09 -0.51 1.46
N HIS A 11 20.19 -1.51 1.57
CA HIS A 11 19.55 -2.14 0.40
C HIS A 11 18.63 -1.15 -0.31
N PRO A 12 18.92 -0.73 -1.56
CA PRO A 12 18.16 0.33 -2.24
C PRO A 12 16.71 -0.05 -2.53
N PHE A 13 16.44 -1.31 -2.83
CA PHE A 13 15.14 -1.79 -3.30
C PHE A 13 14.38 -2.61 -2.25
N THR A 14 14.55 -2.30 -0.97
CA THR A 14 13.79 -2.94 0.11
C THR A 14 12.28 -2.70 -0.04
N GLU A 15 11.46 -3.70 0.31
CA GLU A 15 9.99 -3.62 0.24
C GLU A 15 9.40 -2.58 1.22
N LYS A 16 10.03 -2.37 2.36
CA LYS A 16 9.59 -1.43 3.40
C LYS A 16 10.65 -0.35 3.62
N PRO A 17 10.83 0.55 2.64
CA PRO A 17 11.82 1.62 2.78
C PRO A 17 11.44 2.58 3.91
N PRO A 18 12.40 3.33 4.47
CA PRO A 18 12.14 4.51 5.29
C PRO A 18 11.20 5.50 4.56
N MET A 19 10.45 6.30 5.30
CA MET A 19 9.46 7.22 4.70
C MET A 19 10.10 8.24 3.76
N GLU A 20 11.27 8.73 4.12
CA GLU A 20 12.08 9.67 3.32
C GLU A 20 12.59 9.10 1.99
N TRP A 21 12.56 7.77 1.84
CA TRP A 21 12.95 7.09 0.59
C TRP A 21 11.79 6.90 -0.38
N LEU A 22 10.57 7.23 0.02
CA LEU A 22 9.42 7.16 -0.86
C LEU A 22 9.50 8.27 -1.91
N LEU A 23 9.49 7.88 -3.19
CA LEU A 23 9.43 8.84 -4.28
C LEU A 23 8.04 9.51 -4.29
N ARG A 24 8.00 10.81 -4.07
CA ARG A 24 6.79 11.63 -4.10
C ARG A 24 6.65 12.27 -5.46
N ASP A 25 6.18 11.50 -6.42
CA ASP A 25 5.85 12.02 -7.74
C ASP A 25 4.46 12.68 -7.75
N GLU A 26 4.11 13.31 -8.86
CA GLU A 26 2.81 13.97 -9.04
C GLU A 26 1.62 13.05 -8.75
N HIS A 27 1.71 11.76 -9.12
CA HIS A 27 0.64 10.79 -8.90
C HIS A 27 0.45 10.50 -7.40
N ILE A 28 1.53 10.34 -6.66
CA ILE A 28 1.50 10.16 -5.19
C ILE A 28 1.00 11.45 -4.51
N GLU A 29 1.43 12.64 -4.96
CA GLU A 29 0.94 13.92 -4.42
C GLU A 29 -0.57 14.11 -4.67
N GLN A 30 -1.07 13.72 -5.84
CA GLN A 30 -2.51 13.72 -6.12
C GLN A 30 -3.27 12.74 -5.20
N ALA A 31 -2.72 11.55 -4.94
CA ALA A 31 -3.29 10.60 -4.00
C ALA A 31 -3.34 11.18 -2.57
N MET A 32 -2.24 11.77 -2.12
CA MET A 32 -2.14 12.38 -0.79
C MET A 32 -3.08 13.57 -0.63
N ALA A 33 -3.20 14.44 -1.64
CA ALA A 33 -4.16 15.54 -1.62
C ALA A 33 -5.61 15.05 -1.47
N ARG A 34 -5.98 13.99 -2.21
CA ARG A 34 -7.30 13.37 -2.09
C ARG A 34 -7.51 12.71 -0.73
N LEU A 35 -6.49 12.04 -0.18
CA LEU A 35 -6.56 11.43 1.15
C LEU A 35 -6.67 12.50 2.25
N LYS A 36 -6.04 13.66 2.11
CA LYS A 36 -6.23 14.82 3.01
C LYS A 36 -7.65 15.38 2.93
N PHE A 37 -8.25 15.47 1.74
CA PHE A 37 -9.65 15.83 1.61
C PHE A 37 -10.56 14.79 2.28
N PHE A 38 -10.32 13.50 2.06
CA PHE A 38 -11.04 12.42 2.73
C PHE A 38 -10.90 12.51 4.26
N GLU A 39 -9.71 12.78 4.76
CA GLU A 39 -9.46 12.97 6.19
C GLU A 39 -10.41 14.02 6.80
N GLN A 40 -10.65 15.12 6.09
CA GLN A 40 -11.50 16.21 6.58
C GLN A 40 -13.00 15.92 6.39
N GLN A 41 -13.41 15.50 5.21
CA GLN A 41 -14.81 15.47 4.79
C GLN A 41 -15.37 14.07 4.46
N GLY A 42 -14.50 13.06 4.34
CA GLY A 42 -14.91 11.75 3.85
C GLY A 42 -15.30 10.77 4.94
N THR A 43 -16.06 9.74 4.55
CA THR A 43 -16.42 8.58 5.39
C THR A 43 -15.68 7.32 4.92
N ILE A 44 -15.67 7.05 3.62
CA ILE A 44 -14.98 5.90 3.02
C ILE A 44 -14.09 6.38 1.88
N ALA A 45 -12.82 5.98 1.91
CA ALA A 45 -11.91 6.10 0.78
C ALA A 45 -11.65 4.72 0.16
N LEU A 46 -11.57 4.67 -1.17
CA LEU A 46 -11.28 3.47 -1.95
C LEU A 46 -9.99 3.68 -2.75
N ILE A 47 -8.98 2.85 -2.47
CA ILE A 47 -7.70 2.83 -3.18
C ILE A 47 -7.60 1.53 -3.97
N ILE A 48 -7.55 1.62 -5.29
CA ILE A 48 -7.52 0.45 -6.19
C ILE A 48 -6.22 0.43 -6.97
N GLY A 49 -5.70 -0.76 -7.20
CA GLY A 49 -4.55 -0.99 -8.07
C GLY A 49 -4.06 -2.42 -8.01
N GLN A 50 -3.34 -2.86 -9.02
CA GLN A 50 -2.72 -4.18 -9.06
C GLN A 50 -1.73 -4.36 -7.92
N THR A 51 -1.38 -5.61 -7.65
CA THR A 51 -0.31 -5.96 -6.69
C THR A 51 1.02 -5.35 -7.14
N GLY A 52 1.79 -4.83 -6.18
CA GLY A 52 3.12 -4.28 -6.48
C GLY A 52 3.15 -2.81 -6.90
N LEU A 53 2.02 -2.10 -7.02
CA LEU A 53 1.97 -0.68 -7.41
C LEU A 53 2.24 0.31 -6.26
N GLY A 54 2.60 -0.15 -5.05
CA GLY A 54 2.92 0.73 -3.94
C GLY A 54 1.73 1.18 -3.09
N LYS A 55 0.56 0.53 -3.17
CA LYS A 55 -0.63 0.83 -2.35
C LYS A 55 -0.31 0.90 -0.85
N SER A 56 0.33 -0.14 -0.31
CA SER A 56 0.70 -0.20 1.11
C SER A 56 1.71 0.89 1.50
N SER A 57 2.58 1.30 0.58
CA SER A 57 3.51 2.43 0.80
C SER A 57 2.75 3.76 0.87
N LEU A 58 1.77 3.97 -0.01
CA LEU A 58 0.87 5.14 0.05
C LEU A 58 0.09 5.18 1.37
N LEU A 59 -0.45 4.05 1.82
CA LEU A 59 -1.15 3.97 3.11
C LEU A 59 -0.24 4.29 4.29
N ARG A 60 1.00 3.79 4.28
CA ARG A 60 2.00 4.12 5.30
C ARG A 60 2.34 5.60 5.32
N LEU A 61 2.52 6.22 4.15
CA LEU A 61 2.75 7.66 4.01
C LEU A 61 1.56 8.45 4.55
N PHE A 62 0.35 8.07 4.21
CA PHE A 62 -0.87 8.70 4.72
C PHE A 62 -0.97 8.61 6.25
N ILE A 63 -0.74 7.43 6.83
CA ILE A 63 -0.73 7.25 8.28
C ILE A 63 0.33 8.12 8.95
N HIS A 64 1.51 8.22 8.35
CA HIS A 64 2.62 9.02 8.88
C HIS A 64 2.30 10.53 8.91
N GLU A 65 1.54 11.03 7.93
CA GLU A 65 1.13 12.44 7.85
C GLU A 65 -0.14 12.78 8.64
N LEU A 66 -0.84 11.79 9.21
CA LEU A 66 -2.04 12.05 10.01
C LEU A 66 -1.70 12.80 11.31
N PRO A 67 -2.51 13.79 11.70
CA PRO A 67 -2.39 14.43 13.00
C PRO A 67 -2.63 13.43 14.15
N PRO A 68 -1.60 13.09 14.96
CA PRO A 68 -1.73 12.02 15.96
C PRO A 68 -2.64 12.39 17.14
N ASN A 69 -2.94 13.68 17.32
CA ASN A 69 -3.90 14.16 18.32
C ASN A 69 -5.35 14.04 17.87
N ARG A 70 -5.63 13.84 16.58
CA ARG A 70 -6.99 13.77 16.00
C ARG A 70 -7.41 12.37 15.58
N TYR A 71 -6.46 11.50 15.22
CA TYR A 71 -6.73 10.20 14.63
C TYR A 71 -6.06 9.06 15.38
N THR A 72 -6.76 7.92 15.42
CA THR A 72 -6.22 6.61 15.86
C THR A 72 -6.28 5.65 14.67
N PRO A 73 -5.17 5.45 13.93
CA PRO A 73 -5.15 4.55 12.80
C PRO A 73 -5.13 3.09 13.26
N LEU A 74 -6.02 2.29 12.67
CA LEU A 74 -6.13 0.84 12.85
C LEU A 74 -5.81 0.16 11.52
N TYR A 75 -4.55 -0.17 11.29
CA TYR A 75 -4.11 -0.81 10.05
C TYR A 75 -4.27 -2.33 10.13
N LEU A 76 -5.04 -2.88 9.18
CA LEU A 76 -5.28 -4.29 8.97
C LEU A 76 -4.77 -4.69 7.59
N HIS A 77 -3.75 -5.54 7.54
CA HIS A 77 -3.36 -6.24 6.31
C HIS A 77 -4.06 -7.59 6.31
N LEU A 78 -4.96 -7.81 5.33
CA LEU A 78 -5.82 -8.97 5.34
C LEU A 78 -5.18 -10.18 4.64
N THR A 79 -5.49 -11.34 5.21
CA THR A 79 -5.54 -12.63 4.57
C THR A 79 -7.01 -13.05 4.46
N PRO A 80 -7.39 -14.06 3.67
CA PRO A 80 -8.78 -14.53 3.65
C PRO A 80 -9.29 -14.88 5.04
N LEU A 81 -10.26 -14.11 5.54
CA LEU A 81 -10.85 -14.27 6.87
C LEU A 81 -12.38 -14.27 6.79
N HIS A 82 -13.02 -15.14 7.57
CA HIS A 82 -14.46 -15.07 7.78
C HIS A 82 -14.85 -13.86 8.62
N ALA A 83 -16.09 -13.38 8.46
CA ALA A 83 -16.60 -12.18 9.09
C ALA A 83 -16.36 -12.11 10.61
N ASN A 84 -16.60 -13.21 11.35
CA ASN A 84 -16.33 -13.22 12.78
C ASN A 84 -14.85 -13.07 13.13
N ALA A 85 -13.95 -13.67 12.35
CA ALA A 85 -12.50 -13.53 12.56
C ALA A 85 -12.04 -12.11 12.30
N PHE A 86 -12.60 -11.46 11.28
CA PHE A 86 -12.35 -10.06 10.98
C PHE A 86 -12.77 -9.12 12.12
N LEU A 87 -13.99 -9.26 12.66
CA LEU A 87 -14.45 -8.46 13.79
C LEU A 87 -13.59 -8.67 15.04
N ARG A 88 -13.20 -9.94 15.32
CA ARG A 88 -12.27 -10.26 16.43
C ARG A 88 -10.91 -9.56 16.23
N LEU A 89 -10.40 -9.51 15.00
CA LEU A 89 -9.16 -8.82 14.68
C LEU A 89 -9.27 -7.32 14.98
N ILE A 90 -10.38 -6.66 14.61
CA ILE A 90 -10.63 -5.25 14.93
C ILE A 90 -10.62 -5.04 16.45
N VAL A 91 -11.38 -5.86 17.22
CA VAL A 91 -11.43 -5.77 18.68
C VAL A 91 -10.04 -5.92 19.30
N THR A 92 -9.25 -6.89 18.82
CA THR A 92 -7.87 -7.09 19.29
C THR A 92 -6.99 -5.89 18.99
N LYS A 93 -7.13 -5.28 17.80
CA LYS A 93 -6.38 -4.08 17.40
C LYS A 93 -6.80 -2.83 18.20
N LEU A 94 -8.03 -2.80 18.69
CA LEU A 94 -8.52 -1.78 19.62
C LEU A 94 -8.02 -1.99 21.06
N GLY A 95 -7.21 -3.04 21.30
CA GLY A 95 -6.58 -3.33 22.59
C GLY A 95 -7.46 -4.12 23.55
N GLU A 96 -8.54 -4.75 23.06
CA GLU A 96 -9.49 -5.48 23.88
C GLU A 96 -9.47 -6.99 23.64
N LYS A 97 -9.97 -7.75 24.61
CA LYS A 97 -10.18 -9.20 24.49
C LYS A 97 -11.52 -9.46 23.79
N PRO A 98 -11.53 -10.14 22.60
CA PRO A 98 -12.75 -10.37 21.84
C PRO A 98 -13.78 -11.21 22.60
N LYS A 99 -15.01 -10.73 22.70
CA LYS A 99 -16.15 -11.47 23.24
C LYS A 99 -16.63 -12.54 22.27
N ILE A 100 -17.45 -13.48 22.77
CA ILE A 100 -18.07 -14.52 21.94
C ILE A 100 -19.40 -14.01 21.40
N GLY A 101 -19.64 -14.19 20.12
CA GLY A 101 -20.86 -13.76 19.42
C GLY A 101 -20.66 -12.49 18.58
N LYS A 102 -21.19 -12.52 17.35
CA LYS A 102 -21.03 -11.45 16.36
C LYS A 102 -21.59 -10.11 16.86
N ASP A 103 -22.80 -10.13 17.42
CA ASP A 103 -23.47 -8.94 17.94
C ASP A 103 -22.66 -8.28 19.06
N ARG A 104 -22.09 -9.10 19.93
CA ARG A 104 -21.24 -8.62 21.03
C ARG A 104 -19.94 -8.01 20.52
N LEU A 105 -19.35 -8.56 19.44
CA LEU A 105 -18.16 -8.00 18.82
C LEU A 105 -18.47 -6.63 18.18
N LEU A 106 -19.59 -6.49 17.47
CA LEU A 106 -20.02 -5.21 16.88
C LEU A 106 -20.23 -4.15 17.95
N LEU A 107 -20.98 -4.48 19.01
CA LEU A 107 -21.18 -3.56 20.15
C LEU A 107 -19.86 -3.19 20.81
N GLN A 108 -18.96 -4.16 21.02
CA GLN A 108 -17.65 -3.91 21.63
C GLN A 108 -16.79 -2.96 20.79
N ILE A 109 -16.84 -3.08 19.45
CA ILE A 109 -16.15 -2.16 18.52
C ILE A 109 -16.73 -0.75 18.66
N LEU A 110 -18.06 -0.63 18.62
CA LEU A 110 -18.75 0.66 18.72
C LEU A 110 -18.49 1.35 20.06
N ASP A 111 -18.63 0.61 21.17
CA ASP A 111 -18.35 1.10 22.51
C ASP A 111 -16.93 1.64 22.64
N ARG A 112 -15.96 0.90 22.06
CA ARG A 112 -14.55 1.29 22.14
C ARG A 112 -14.24 2.50 21.27
N ILE A 113 -14.84 2.61 20.08
CA ILE A 113 -14.72 3.80 19.22
C ILE A 113 -15.37 5.01 19.91
N HIS A 114 -16.53 4.82 20.53
CA HIS A 114 -17.23 5.88 21.27
C HIS A 114 -16.41 6.42 22.47
N GLN A 115 -15.68 5.56 23.16
CA GLN A 115 -14.81 5.95 24.28
C GLN A 115 -13.53 6.65 23.85
N ASN A 116 -13.24 6.70 22.54
CA ASN A 116 -12.05 7.34 22.01
C ASN A 116 -12.35 8.80 21.64
N ASP A 117 -11.64 9.75 22.25
CA ASP A 117 -11.75 11.17 21.91
C ASP A 117 -11.25 11.51 20.50
N LYS A 118 -10.56 10.56 19.85
CA LYS A 118 -10.00 10.69 18.50
C LYS A 118 -10.85 9.93 17.49
N CYS A 119 -10.86 10.41 16.25
CA CYS A 119 -11.45 9.68 15.14
C CYS A 119 -10.72 8.36 14.90
N SER A 120 -11.42 7.25 14.95
CA SER A 120 -10.88 5.94 14.57
C SER A 120 -10.80 5.83 13.06
N LEU A 121 -9.61 5.56 12.53
CA LEU A 121 -9.36 5.38 11.11
C LEU A 121 -9.02 3.92 10.81
N LEU A 122 -10.01 3.16 10.36
CA LEU A 122 -9.85 1.76 9.98
C LEU A 122 -9.29 1.67 8.55
N ILE A 123 -8.09 1.17 8.41
CA ILE A 123 -7.42 0.99 7.12
C ILE A 123 -7.33 -0.51 6.84
N ILE A 124 -7.99 -0.94 5.77
CA ILE A 124 -8.08 -2.34 5.37
C ILE A 124 -7.30 -2.51 4.07
N ASP A 125 -6.09 -3.05 4.18
CA ASP A 125 -5.26 -3.41 3.03
C ASP A 125 -5.61 -4.82 2.55
N GLU A 126 -5.54 -5.06 1.24
CA GLU A 126 -6.01 -6.27 0.55
C GLU A 126 -7.53 -6.52 0.76
N ALA A 127 -8.34 -5.46 0.81
CA ALA A 127 -9.78 -5.51 1.08
C ALA A 127 -10.58 -6.34 0.05
N HIS A 128 -10.02 -6.65 -1.12
CA HIS A 128 -10.63 -7.58 -2.09
C HIS A 128 -10.71 -9.04 -1.58
N LEU A 129 -9.96 -9.36 -0.50
CA LEU A 129 -10.02 -10.66 0.19
C LEU A 129 -11.12 -10.74 1.25
N LEU A 130 -11.88 -9.65 1.47
CA LEU A 130 -13.01 -9.66 2.40
C LEU A 130 -14.14 -10.57 1.91
N ASP A 131 -14.65 -11.39 2.81
CA ASP A 131 -15.92 -12.08 2.61
C ASP A 131 -17.04 -11.03 2.38
N PRO A 132 -17.96 -11.22 1.41
CA PRO A 132 -19.09 -10.32 1.19
C PRO A 132 -19.91 -10.01 2.45
N LYS A 133 -20.04 -10.98 3.37
CA LYS A 133 -20.70 -10.77 4.67
C LYS A 133 -19.96 -9.74 5.53
N THR A 134 -18.64 -9.67 5.44
CA THR A 134 -17.82 -8.70 6.17
C THR A 134 -18.07 -7.27 5.66
N LEU A 135 -18.30 -7.07 4.35
CA LEU A 135 -18.69 -5.77 3.81
C LEU A 135 -20.05 -5.31 4.37
N THR A 136 -20.98 -6.25 4.61
CA THR A 136 -22.24 -5.94 5.29
C THR A 136 -22.02 -5.51 6.73
N ASP A 137 -21.06 -6.12 7.44
CA ASP A 137 -20.71 -5.74 8.81
C ASP A 137 -20.07 -4.36 8.88
N LEU A 138 -19.20 -4.05 7.92
CA LEU A 138 -18.65 -2.69 7.78
C LEU A 138 -19.75 -1.65 7.54
N ARG A 139 -20.75 -1.98 6.72
CA ARG A 139 -21.93 -1.13 6.51
C ARG A 139 -22.68 -0.86 7.83
N LEU A 140 -22.88 -1.90 8.65
CA LEU A 140 -23.53 -1.76 9.96
C LEU A 140 -22.71 -0.85 10.88
N LEU A 141 -21.41 -1.03 10.96
CA LEU A 141 -20.52 -0.17 11.76
C LEU A 141 -20.63 1.30 11.32
N ILE A 142 -20.60 1.56 9.99
CA ILE A 142 -20.71 2.92 9.46
C ILE A 142 -22.11 3.52 9.71
N SER A 143 -23.17 2.70 9.61
CA SER A 143 -24.54 3.16 9.84
C SER A 143 -24.83 3.47 11.33
N SER A 144 -23.98 2.98 12.22
CA SER A 144 -24.06 3.25 13.66
C SER A 144 -23.24 4.48 14.07
N ILE A 145 -22.62 5.18 13.12
CA ILE A 145 -21.91 6.44 13.37
C ILE A 145 -22.95 7.53 13.69
N ASP A 146 -22.76 8.19 14.80
CA ASP A 146 -23.54 9.37 15.23
C ASP A 146 -22.58 10.54 15.53
N GLU A 147 -23.09 11.61 16.15
CA GLU A 147 -22.28 12.77 16.52
C GLU A 147 -21.13 12.42 17.50
N LYS A 148 -21.23 11.30 18.21
CA LYS A 148 -20.26 10.86 19.23
C LYS A 148 -19.29 9.80 18.71
N ILE A 149 -19.67 9.07 17.66
CA ILE A 149 -18.83 7.98 17.10
C ILE A 149 -18.17 8.48 15.83
N SER A 150 -16.89 8.71 15.88
CA SER A 150 -16.10 9.13 14.71
C SER A 150 -15.29 7.98 14.15
N LEU A 151 -15.75 7.42 13.03
CA LEU A 151 -15.12 6.33 12.29
C LEU A 151 -14.97 6.69 10.81
N LYS A 152 -13.78 6.54 10.29
CA LYS A 152 -13.48 6.62 8.86
C LYS A 152 -12.87 5.30 8.39
N ILE A 153 -13.10 4.93 7.12
CA ILE A 153 -12.61 3.66 6.56
C ILE A 153 -11.85 3.91 5.28
N VAL A 154 -10.69 3.31 5.14
CA VAL A 154 -9.95 3.20 3.89
C VAL A 154 -9.97 1.74 3.44
N LEU A 155 -10.59 1.48 2.30
CA LEU A 155 -10.56 0.20 1.62
C LEU A 155 -9.48 0.25 0.54
N CYS A 156 -8.49 -0.61 0.64
CA CYS A 156 -7.41 -0.71 -0.32
C CYS A 156 -7.35 -2.12 -0.89
N GLY A 157 -7.33 -2.26 -2.23
CA GLY A 157 -7.34 -3.58 -2.85
C GLY A 157 -7.08 -3.58 -4.34
N GLN A 158 -7.34 -4.73 -4.96
CA GLN A 158 -7.25 -4.92 -6.42
C GLN A 158 -8.57 -4.58 -7.10
N HIS A 159 -8.60 -4.63 -8.43
CA HIS A 159 -9.78 -4.28 -9.24
C HIS A 159 -11.04 -5.09 -8.89
N ASP A 160 -10.88 -6.33 -8.42
CA ASP A 160 -11.97 -7.20 -7.99
C ASP A 160 -12.83 -6.56 -6.88
N LEU A 161 -12.21 -5.78 -5.99
CA LEU A 161 -12.92 -5.04 -4.96
C LEU A 161 -13.98 -4.09 -5.57
N THR A 162 -13.66 -3.44 -6.67
CA THR A 162 -14.62 -2.56 -7.37
C THR A 162 -15.81 -3.35 -7.91
N GLN A 163 -15.58 -4.56 -8.41
CA GLN A 163 -16.64 -5.40 -8.91
C GLN A 163 -17.54 -5.93 -7.78
N ILE A 164 -16.93 -6.28 -6.65
CA ILE A 164 -17.69 -6.69 -5.45
C ILE A 164 -18.57 -5.54 -4.96
N LEU A 165 -18.03 -4.32 -4.85
CA LEU A 165 -18.75 -3.13 -4.39
C LEU A 165 -19.88 -2.68 -5.33
N LYS A 166 -19.79 -2.99 -6.64
CA LYS A 166 -20.87 -2.70 -7.61
C LYS A 166 -22.09 -3.61 -7.49
N ARG A 167 -22.03 -4.70 -6.73
CA ARG A 167 -23.19 -5.57 -6.51
C ARG A 167 -24.28 -4.83 -5.74
N SER A 168 -25.54 -5.07 -6.10
CA SER A 168 -26.69 -4.42 -5.44
C SER A 168 -26.73 -4.62 -3.92
N SER A 169 -26.22 -5.77 -3.43
CA SER A 169 -26.09 -6.06 -2.00
C SER A 169 -25.14 -5.11 -1.23
N HIS A 170 -24.28 -4.38 -1.94
CA HIS A 170 -23.31 -3.46 -1.36
C HIS A 170 -23.52 -2.00 -1.80
N ALA A 171 -24.64 -1.69 -2.45
CA ALA A 171 -24.95 -0.35 -2.96
C ALA A 171 -24.85 0.72 -1.87
N ASP A 172 -25.38 0.45 -0.68
CA ASP A 172 -25.34 1.40 0.45
C ASP A 172 -23.90 1.73 0.88
N LEU A 173 -23.00 0.74 0.84
CA LEU A 173 -21.59 0.95 1.14
C LEU A 173 -20.92 1.76 0.02
N ALA A 174 -21.21 1.41 -1.23
CA ALA A 174 -20.67 2.08 -2.41
C ALA A 174 -21.07 3.56 -2.47
N TYR A 175 -22.31 3.92 -2.14
CA TYR A 175 -22.77 5.31 -2.08
C TYR A 175 -22.08 6.15 -1.01
N ARG A 176 -21.49 5.53 0.02
CA ARG A 176 -20.73 6.21 1.07
C ARG A 176 -19.26 6.41 0.73
N ILE A 177 -18.80 5.91 -0.42
CA ILE A 177 -17.43 6.12 -0.90
C ILE A 177 -17.32 7.57 -1.38
N THR A 178 -16.66 8.40 -0.58
CA THR A 178 -16.46 9.82 -0.85
C THR A 178 -15.23 10.09 -1.70
N LEU A 179 -14.31 9.12 -1.76
CA LEU A 179 -13.07 9.23 -2.51
C LEU A 179 -12.73 7.90 -3.15
N GLN A 180 -12.37 7.96 -4.42
CA GLN A 180 -11.74 6.85 -5.14
C GLN A 180 -10.43 7.29 -5.76
N PHE A 181 -9.39 6.48 -5.60
CA PHE A 181 -8.10 6.69 -6.24
C PHE A 181 -7.60 5.38 -6.87
N MET A 182 -7.14 5.49 -8.11
CA MET A 182 -6.58 4.34 -8.84
C MET A 182 -5.07 4.49 -8.95
N MET A 183 -4.34 3.57 -8.33
CA MET A 183 -2.89 3.48 -8.47
C MET A 183 -2.53 3.00 -9.88
N ARG A 184 -1.48 3.58 -10.45
CA ARG A 184 -0.98 3.27 -11.78
C ARG A 184 0.48 2.83 -11.70
N ALA A 185 0.90 2.04 -12.67
CA ALA A 185 2.30 1.74 -12.89
C ALA A 185 3.08 3.00 -13.28
N LEU A 186 4.38 3.00 -13.07
CA LEU A 186 5.25 4.11 -13.45
C LEU A 186 5.43 4.17 -14.97
N SER A 187 5.50 5.36 -15.54
CA SER A 187 5.97 5.53 -16.92
C SER A 187 7.47 5.22 -17.01
N LYS A 188 7.99 5.12 -18.23
CA LYS A 188 9.42 4.85 -18.48
C LYS A 188 10.32 5.88 -17.80
N GLU A 189 9.98 7.16 -17.92
CA GLU A 189 10.70 8.27 -17.30
C GLU A 189 10.65 8.20 -15.76
N LYS A 190 9.47 7.87 -15.21
CA LYS A 190 9.29 7.73 -13.76
C LYS A 190 9.99 6.48 -13.22
N THR A 191 10.05 5.39 -13.98
CA THR A 191 10.84 4.19 -13.64
C THR A 191 12.32 4.53 -13.52
N SER A 192 12.85 5.26 -14.51
CA SER A 192 14.24 5.74 -14.47
C SER A 192 14.51 6.62 -13.25
N ALA A 193 13.65 7.62 -13.01
CA ALA A 193 13.75 8.50 -11.86
C ALA A 193 13.63 7.75 -10.52
N TYR A 194 12.77 6.72 -10.45
CA TYR A 194 12.60 5.89 -9.27
C TYR A 194 13.87 5.08 -8.96
N ILE A 195 14.46 4.42 -9.95
CA ILE A 195 15.70 3.66 -9.78
C ILE A 195 16.82 4.57 -9.28
N ASP A 196 17.03 5.72 -9.94
CA ASP A 196 18.06 6.69 -9.55
C ASP A 196 17.83 7.25 -8.14
N HIS A 197 16.57 7.54 -7.80
CA HIS A 197 16.19 8.00 -6.46
C HIS A 197 16.56 6.96 -5.40
N ARG A 198 16.18 5.69 -5.60
CA ARG A 198 16.40 4.62 -4.63
C ARG A 198 17.89 4.32 -4.43
N ILE A 199 18.68 4.32 -5.49
CA ILE A 199 20.14 4.14 -5.46
C ILE A 199 20.81 5.29 -4.71
N ARG A 200 20.42 6.53 -4.98
CA ARG A 200 20.93 7.72 -4.29
C ARG A 200 20.59 7.72 -2.80
N MET A 201 19.33 7.37 -2.45
CA MET A 201 18.92 7.28 -1.05
C MET A 201 19.67 6.17 -0.29
N ALA A 202 20.12 5.15 -0.99
CA ALA A 202 20.97 4.10 -0.42
C ALA A 202 22.44 4.51 -0.27
N GLY A 203 22.83 5.70 -0.72
CA GLY A 203 24.18 6.27 -0.48
C GLY A 203 25.08 6.30 -1.71
N ALA A 204 24.63 5.85 -2.89
CA ALA A 204 25.49 5.91 -4.08
C ALA A 204 25.76 7.36 -4.51
N THR A 205 27.02 7.63 -4.81
CA THR A 205 27.50 8.93 -5.33
C THR A 205 27.62 8.91 -6.86
N GLU A 206 27.72 7.74 -7.46
CA GLU A 206 27.91 7.54 -8.90
C GLU A 206 26.66 6.92 -9.55
N LYS A 207 26.61 7.01 -10.87
CA LYS A 207 25.55 6.36 -11.66
C LYS A 207 25.80 4.86 -11.74
N VAL A 208 24.95 4.08 -11.07
CA VAL A 208 25.02 2.61 -11.05
C VAL A 208 24.32 1.99 -12.26
N PHE A 209 23.19 2.56 -12.70
CA PHE A 209 22.42 2.07 -13.85
C PHE A 209 22.60 3.00 -15.05
N GLN A 210 22.92 2.44 -16.22
CA GLN A 210 22.87 3.16 -17.50
C GLN A 210 21.40 3.44 -17.89
N GLN A 211 21.18 4.43 -18.76
CA GLN A 211 19.81 4.81 -19.15
C GLN A 211 19.10 3.67 -19.87
N GLU A 212 19.79 3.01 -20.80
CA GLU A 212 19.29 1.88 -21.57
C GLU A 212 18.90 0.70 -20.67
N ALA A 213 19.67 0.46 -19.61
CA ALA A 213 19.35 -0.56 -18.61
C ALA A 213 18.06 -0.23 -17.85
N LYS A 214 17.86 1.03 -17.46
CA LYS A 214 16.63 1.46 -16.77
C LYS A 214 15.42 1.38 -17.68
N ASP A 215 15.58 1.75 -18.94
CA ASP A 215 14.55 1.67 -19.97
C ASP A 215 14.11 0.22 -20.20
N LEU A 216 15.08 -0.69 -20.28
CA LEU A 216 14.82 -2.11 -20.44
C LEU A 216 14.16 -2.72 -19.19
N ILE A 217 14.56 -2.31 -17.98
CA ILE A 217 13.87 -2.71 -16.73
C ILE A 217 12.41 -2.28 -16.78
N HIS A 218 12.10 -1.08 -17.28
CA HIS A 218 10.71 -0.65 -17.45
C HIS A 218 9.96 -1.57 -18.41
N ASP A 219 10.56 -1.89 -19.56
CA ASP A 219 9.93 -2.71 -20.60
C ASP A 219 9.63 -4.15 -20.11
N TYR A 220 10.47 -4.72 -19.21
CA TYR A 220 10.24 -6.02 -18.59
C TYR A 220 9.21 -5.99 -17.43
N THR A 221 9.04 -4.85 -16.80
CA THR A 221 8.25 -4.73 -15.54
C THR A 221 6.95 -3.99 -15.72
N ASP A 222 6.67 -3.44 -16.91
CA ASP A 222 5.53 -2.56 -17.17
C ASP A 222 5.40 -1.43 -16.13
N GLY A 223 6.53 -1.01 -15.53
CA GLY A 223 6.55 0.02 -14.49
C GLY A 223 5.97 -0.40 -13.13
N VAL A 224 5.80 -1.71 -12.87
CA VAL A 224 5.31 -2.24 -11.59
C VAL A 224 6.43 -2.19 -10.55
N LEU A 225 6.30 -1.36 -9.52
CA LEU A 225 7.33 -1.09 -8.50
C LEU A 225 7.95 -2.35 -7.88
N ARG A 226 7.15 -3.35 -7.54
CA ARG A 226 7.67 -4.60 -6.96
C ARG A 226 8.57 -5.34 -7.94
N GLN A 227 8.17 -5.40 -9.21
CA GLN A 227 8.97 -6.04 -10.25
C GLN A 227 10.24 -5.26 -10.53
N ILE A 228 10.16 -3.92 -10.61
CA ILE A 228 11.34 -3.05 -10.73
C ILE A 228 12.34 -3.34 -9.60
N ASN A 229 11.87 -3.40 -8.35
CA ASN A 229 12.71 -3.69 -7.19
C ASN A 229 13.41 -5.05 -7.30
N ASN A 230 12.68 -6.07 -7.73
CA ASN A 230 13.23 -7.43 -7.88
C ASN A 230 14.30 -7.48 -8.98
N VAL A 231 13.97 -6.97 -10.16
CA VAL A 231 14.91 -6.97 -11.31
C VAL A 231 16.15 -6.12 -11.01
N ALA A 232 15.97 -4.91 -10.50
CA ALA A 232 17.09 -4.03 -10.15
C ALA A 232 17.99 -4.65 -9.07
N THR A 233 17.41 -5.34 -8.07
CA THR A 233 18.19 -6.06 -7.05
C THR A 233 19.01 -7.19 -7.67
N ALA A 234 18.42 -7.99 -8.55
CA ALA A 234 19.12 -9.08 -9.22
C ALA A 234 20.26 -8.56 -10.10
N CYS A 235 20.05 -7.46 -10.82
CA CYS A 235 21.09 -6.81 -11.60
C CYS A 235 22.26 -6.33 -10.72
N LEU A 236 21.99 -5.76 -9.54
CA LEU A 236 23.03 -5.37 -8.58
C LEU A 236 23.85 -6.57 -8.09
N ILE A 237 23.18 -7.69 -7.80
CA ILE A 237 23.85 -8.91 -7.34
C ILE A 237 24.74 -9.48 -8.47
N ASN A 238 24.22 -9.59 -9.69
CA ASN A 238 24.95 -10.13 -10.84
C ASN A 238 26.12 -9.24 -11.24
N ALA A 239 25.94 -7.90 -11.23
CA ALA A 239 27.03 -6.95 -11.49
C ALA A 239 28.17 -7.09 -10.47
N ALA A 240 27.84 -7.12 -9.18
CA ALA A 240 28.83 -7.27 -8.12
C ALA A 240 29.59 -8.62 -8.20
N ALA A 241 28.89 -9.71 -8.51
CA ALA A 241 29.52 -11.02 -8.70
C ALA A 241 30.53 -11.05 -9.85
N ARG A 242 30.34 -10.20 -10.87
CA ARG A 242 31.22 -10.07 -12.05
C ARG A 242 32.21 -8.90 -11.93
N GLY A 243 32.22 -8.16 -10.83
CA GLY A 243 33.09 -6.99 -10.63
C GLY A 243 32.76 -5.81 -11.55
N LEU A 244 31.52 -5.72 -12.06
CA LEU A 244 31.08 -4.63 -12.93
C LEU A 244 30.63 -3.43 -12.09
N THR A 245 31.11 -2.23 -12.44
CA THR A 245 30.79 -0.98 -11.73
C THR A 245 29.50 -0.33 -12.20
N GLN A 246 28.96 -0.73 -13.35
CA GLN A 246 27.73 -0.22 -13.93
C GLN A 246 26.85 -1.36 -14.46
N ILE A 247 25.55 -1.16 -14.37
CA ILE A 247 24.53 -2.06 -14.92
C ILE A 247 24.15 -1.56 -16.30
N THR A 248 24.47 -2.42 -17.30
CA THR A 248 24.22 -2.18 -18.72
C THR A 248 22.96 -2.91 -19.19
N GLU A 249 22.46 -2.56 -20.38
CA GLU A 249 21.37 -3.27 -21.05
C GLU A 249 21.65 -4.78 -21.20
N SER A 250 22.90 -5.16 -21.61
CA SER A 250 23.29 -6.57 -21.74
C SER A 250 23.13 -7.34 -20.44
N LEU A 251 23.58 -6.75 -19.31
CA LEU A 251 23.45 -7.39 -18.00
C LEU A 251 22.00 -7.57 -17.58
N VAL A 252 21.11 -6.60 -17.89
CA VAL A 252 19.67 -6.73 -17.63
C VAL A 252 19.08 -7.88 -18.42
N ASN A 253 19.38 -7.98 -19.72
CA ASN A 253 18.92 -9.09 -20.58
C ASN A 253 19.38 -10.46 -20.05
N GLU A 254 20.64 -10.59 -19.68
CA GLU A 254 21.19 -11.83 -19.10
C GLU A 254 20.51 -12.18 -17.78
N THR A 255 20.31 -11.18 -16.90
CA THR A 255 19.62 -11.36 -15.62
C THR A 255 18.17 -11.80 -15.83
N MET A 256 17.45 -11.22 -16.80
CA MET A 256 16.06 -11.58 -17.08
C MET A 256 15.93 -12.98 -17.69
N ALA A 257 16.92 -13.45 -18.46
CA ALA A 257 16.93 -14.82 -18.95
C ALA A 257 16.97 -15.85 -17.81
N GLU A 258 17.61 -15.53 -16.69
CA GLU A 258 17.64 -16.36 -15.48
C GLU A 258 16.34 -16.25 -14.64
N PHE A 259 15.57 -15.15 -14.78
CA PHE A 259 14.32 -14.90 -14.05
C PHE A 259 13.09 -15.57 -14.66
N SER A 260 13.16 -16.01 -15.92
CA SER A 260 12.08 -16.74 -16.55
C SER A 260 11.89 -18.09 -15.83
N LEU A 261 10.84 -18.18 -15.02
CA LEU A 261 10.36 -19.47 -14.52
C LEU A 261 10.02 -20.37 -15.71
N PRO A 262 10.43 -21.66 -15.70
CA PRO A 262 10.14 -22.60 -16.76
C PRO A 262 8.63 -22.83 -16.96
#